data_e88fed3dfa886d562432b2e194a060ee
#
_entry.id   e88fed3dfa886d562432b2e194a060ee
#
_cell.length_a   1.000
_cell.length_b   1.000
_cell.length_c   1.000
_cell.angle_alpha   90.00
_cell.angle_beta   90.00
_cell.angle_gamma   90.00
#
_symmetry.space_group_name_H-M   'P 1'
#
loop_
_entity.id
_entity.type
_entity.pdbx_description
1 polymer ?
#
loop_
_entity_poly.entity_id
_entity_poly.type
_entity_poly.pdbx_seq_one_letter_code
_entity_poly.pdbx_strand_id
1 'polypeptide(L)'
;MGTDALGGTINIITKQEKKDYLDVSYGIGSFHTHKADLNAQFVEKKTGLIVRPTVGINYSKNDYRMKNVQMRDESGDNFIYGNPKRFHDGYFSLLAQVEAGFVNKSWADAFFVSASYSKTDKELQTGSVQNKVYGMAERNSDSWNISARYQKYNFILKNMQLNASLSHTWDHSLTVDTAYRKYYWDGGYIVSQRLSLIHI
;
A
#
# COMPACT_ATOMS: atom_id res chain seq x y z
N MET A 1 -11.78 -17.96 5.88
CA MET A 1 -12.08 -16.79 6.72
C MET A 1 -10.96 -16.72 7.74
N GLY A 2 -10.27 -15.55 7.85
CA GLY A 2 -9.21 -15.37 8.83
C GLY A 2 -9.78 -15.25 10.24
N THR A 3 -9.05 -15.72 11.25
CA THR A 3 -9.46 -15.69 12.67
C THR A 3 -9.57 -14.27 13.25
N ASP A 4 -9.08 -13.24 12.52
CA ASP A 4 -8.93 -11.87 13.02
C ASP A 4 -9.98 -10.88 12.49
N ALA A 5 -11.07 -11.37 11.89
CA ALA A 5 -12.14 -10.53 11.36
C ALA A 5 -13.14 -10.12 12.46
N LEU A 6 -12.78 -9.11 13.26
CA LEU A 6 -13.61 -8.59 14.36
C LEU A 6 -14.86 -7.81 13.90
N GLY A 7 -14.91 -7.33 12.66
CA GLY A 7 -15.98 -6.48 12.15
C GLY A 7 -16.81 -7.08 11.00
N GLY A 8 -16.45 -8.24 10.51
CA GLY A 8 -17.10 -8.89 9.37
C GLY A 8 -16.16 -9.16 8.21
N THR A 9 -16.62 -9.98 7.27
CA THR A 9 -15.85 -10.37 6.07
C THR A 9 -16.66 -10.06 4.82
N ILE A 10 -16.02 -9.43 3.83
CA ILE A 10 -16.57 -9.28 2.47
C ILE A 10 -15.85 -10.30 1.60
N ASN A 11 -16.60 -11.25 1.04
CA ASN A 11 -16.07 -12.21 0.08
C ASN A 11 -16.45 -11.80 -1.34
N ILE A 12 -15.46 -11.40 -2.14
CA ILE A 12 -15.65 -11.02 -3.54
C ILE A 12 -15.37 -12.24 -4.40
N ILE A 13 -16.40 -12.76 -5.04
CA ILE A 13 -16.29 -13.89 -5.98
C ILE A 13 -16.21 -13.31 -7.39
N THR A 14 -15.04 -13.41 -8.02
CA THR A 14 -14.84 -13.02 -9.41
C THR A 14 -15.13 -14.17 -10.36
N LYS A 15 -15.69 -13.86 -11.54
CA LYS A 15 -15.83 -14.85 -12.62
C LYS A 15 -14.45 -15.28 -13.11
N GLN A 16 -14.23 -16.59 -13.16
CA GLN A 16 -12.99 -17.16 -13.69
C GLN A 16 -13.12 -17.43 -15.19
N GLU A 17 -13.25 -16.37 -15.98
CA GLU A 17 -13.31 -16.51 -17.44
C GLU A 17 -11.93 -16.80 -18.02
N LYS A 18 -11.86 -17.76 -18.97
CA LYS A 18 -10.64 -18.09 -19.71
C LYS A 18 -10.51 -17.20 -20.94
N LYS A 19 -10.39 -15.90 -20.71
CA LYS A 19 -10.22 -14.90 -21.77
C LYS A 19 -9.00 -14.05 -21.52
N ASP A 20 -8.24 -13.76 -22.56
CA ASP A 20 -7.20 -12.75 -22.50
C ASP A 20 -7.84 -11.38 -22.32
N TYR A 21 -7.27 -10.58 -21.45
CA TYR A 21 -7.61 -9.17 -21.32
C TYR A 21 -6.40 -8.35 -20.90
N LEU A 22 -6.46 -7.08 -21.20
CA LEU A 22 -5.54 -6.05 -20.71
C LEU A 22 -6.36 -4.82 -20.33
N ASP A 23 -6.20 -4.38 -19.11
CA ASP A 23 -6.81 -3.17 -18.57
C ASP A 23 -5.68 -2.26 -18.07
N VAL A 24 -5.63 -1.05 -18.59
CA VAL A 24 -4.64 -0.03 -18.21
C VAL A 24 -5.39 1.25 -17.91
N SER A 25 -5.11 1.82 -16.75
CA SER A 25 -5.65 3.10 -16.35
C SER A 25 -4.56 4.07 -15.92
N TYR A 26 -4.78 5.34 -16.20
CA TYR A 26 -3.93 6.43 -15.71
C TYR A 26 -4.80 7.61 -15.30
N GLY A 27 -4.54 8.13 -14.10
CA GLY A 27 -5.26 9.27 -13.54
C GLY A 27 -4.30 10.34 -13.04
N ILE A 28 -4.70 11.60 -13.23
CA ILE A 28 -4.02 12.77 -12.69
C ILE A 28 -4.99 13.48 -11.74
N GLY A 29 -4.50 13.91 -10.59
CA GLY A 29 -5.26 14.64 -9.60
C GLY A 29 -4.53 15.88 -9.10
N SER A 30 -5.19 16.62 -8.21
CA SER A 30 -4.61 17.77 -7.52
C SER A 30 -3.35 17.37 -6.72
N PHE A 31 -2.50 18.35 -6.46
CA PHE A 31 -1.27 18.19 -5.65
C PHE A 31 -0.26 17.21 -6.26
N HIS A 32 -0.14 17.22 -7.58
CA HIS A 32 0.73 16.34 -8.37
C HIS A 32 0.44 14.85 -8.09
N THR A 33 -0.83 14.52 -7.99
CA THR A 33 -1.24 13.13 -7.82
C THR A 33 -1.28 12.43 -9.16
N HIS A 34 -0.60 11.30 -9.24
CA HIS A 34 -0.54 10.40 -10.39
C HIS A 34 -0.88 9.00 -9.93
N LYS A 35 -1.78 8.36 -10.65
CA LYS A 35 -2.17 6.98 -10.40
C LYS A 35 -2.14 6.20 -11.71
N ALA A 36 -1.44 5.07 -11.73
CA ALA A 36 -1.38 4.18 -12.88
C ALA A 36 -1.66 2.75 -12.42
N ASP A 37 -2.57 2.08 -13.11
CA ASP A 37 -2.89 0.68 -12.85
C ASP A 37 -2.82 -0.12 -14.15
N LEU A 38 -2.28 -1.34 -14.06
CA LEU A 38 -2.27 -2.33 -15.11
C LEU A 38 -2.78 -3.64 -14.54
N ASN A 39 -3.79 -4.23 -15.19
CA ASN A 39 -4.29 -5.56 -14.90
C ASN A 39 -4.40 -6.33 -16.21
N ALA A 40 -3.87 -7.53 -16.26
CA ALA A 40 -3.97 -8.35 -17.44
C ALA A 40 -4.20 -9.82 -17.10
N GLN A 41 -4.70 -10.57 -18.05
CA GLN A 41 -4.78 -12.02 -18.01
C GLN A 41 -4.40 -12.59 -19.36
N PHE A 42 -3.52 -13.58 -19.33
CA PHE A 42 -3.11 -14.36 -20.47
C PHE A 42 -3.45 -15.83 -20.26
N VAL A 43 -4.06 -16.45 -21.25
CA VAL A 43 -4.48 -17.86 -21.17
C VAL A 43 -3.80 -18.65 -22.26
N GLU A 44 -2.92 -19.58 -21.86
CA GLU A 44 -2.31 -20.54 -22.77
C GLU A 44 -3.31 -21.67 -23.10
N LYS A 45 -3.78 -21.70 -24.36
CA LYS A 45 -4.89 -22.59 -24.78
C LYS A 45 -4.52 -24.09 -24.73
N LYS A 46 -3.24 -24.45 -24.95
CA LYS A 46 -2.80 -25.85 -24.95
C LYS A 46 -2.76 -26.45 -23.55
N THR A 47 -2.14 -25.73 -22.63
CA THR A 47 -1.96 -26.19 -21.25
C THR A 47 -3.08 -25.75 -20.33
N GLY A 48 -3.82 -24.70 -20.68
CA GLY A 48 -4.81 -24.05 -19.83
C GLY A 48 -4.18 -23.26 -18.69
N LEU A 49 -2.89 -22.93 -18.80
CA LEU A 49 -2.22 -22.04 -17.86
C LEU A 49 -2.81 -20.62 -17.97
N ILE A 50 -3.07 -20.02 -16.84
CA ILE A 50 -3.53 -18.66 -16.73
C ILE A 50 -2.45 -17.87 -15.99
N VAL A 51 -2.06 -16.71 -16.52
CA VAL A 51 -1.11 -15.80 -15.88
C VAL A 51 -1.76 -14.43 -15.78
N ARG A 52 -1.71 -13.84 -14.58
CA ARG A 52 -2.34 -12.55 -14.25
C ARG A 52 -1.31 -11.61 -13.63
N PRO A 53 -0.66 -10.76 -14.42
CA PRO A 53 0.12 -9.65 -13.88
C PRO A 53 -0.80 -8.50 -13.44
N THR A 54 -0.45 -7.88 -12.32
CA THR A 54 -1.07 -6.67 -11.79
C THR A 54 0.03 -5.72 -11.35
N VAL A 55 -0.05 -4.46 -11.76
CA VAL A 55 0.87 -3.40 -11.32
C VAL A 55 0.04 -2.18 -10.95
N GLY A 56 0.31 -1.60 -9.80
CA GLY A 56 -0.31 -0.35 -9.35
C GLY A 56 0.76 0.61 -8.85
N ILE A 57 0.70 1.86 -9.31
CA ILE A 57 1.60 2.93 -8.89
C ILE A 57 0.77 4.11 -8.46
N ASN A 58 1.07 4.68 -7.29
CA ASN A 58 0.52 5.94 -6.83
C ASN A 58 1.63 6.86 -6.39
N TYR A 59 1.53 8.10 -6.81
CA TYR A 59 2.41 9.18 -6.40
C TYR A 59 1.59 10.42 -6.07
N SER A 60 1.93 11.13 -5.01
CA SER A 60 1.37 12.44 -4.72
C SER A 60 2.36 13.28 -3.92
N LYS A 61 2.47 14.55 -4.26
CA LYS A 61 3.25 15.51 -3.47
C LYS A 61 2.53 15.95 -2.21
N ASN A 62 1.20 15.85 -2.16
CA ASN A 62 0.33 16.20 -1.03
C ASN A 62 0.56 17.63 -0.49
N ASP A 63 0.95 18.59 -1.32
CA ASP A 63 1.31 19.94 -0.93
C ASP A 63 0.09 20.89 -0.80
N TYR A 64 -1.03 20.38 -0.32
CA TYR A 64 -2.25 21.14 -0.13
C TYR A 64 -2.19 22.08 1.08
N ARG A 65 -3.07 23.10 1.09
CA ARG A 65 -3.26 24.00 2.24
C ARG A 65 -4.21 23.36 3.26
N MET A 66 -3.76 23.29 4.48
CA MET A 66 -4.58 22.92 5.62
C MET A 66 -5.38 24.13 6.12
N LYS A 67 -6.50 23.90 6.77
CA LYS A 67 -7.33 24.97 7.33
C LYS A 67 -7.30 24.93 8.86
N ASN A 68 -7.18 26.14 9.46
CA ASN A 68 -7.31 26.34 10.89
C ASN A 68 -6.38 25.45 11.74
N VAL A 69 -5.10 25.37 11.32
CA VAL A 69 -4.08 24.61 12.04
C VAL A 69 -3.47 25.47 13.14
N GLN A 70 -3.34 24.91 14.33
CA GLN A 70 -2.60 25.53 15.42
C GLN A 70 -1.10 25.58 15.09
N MET A 71 -0.56 26.75 15.00
CA MET A 71 0.81 27.04 14.68
C MET A 71 1.46 27.86 15.79
N ARG A 72 2.78 27.91 15.83
CA ARG A 72 3.48 28.90 16.63
C ARG A 72 3.71 30.17 15.80
N ASP A 73 3.72 31.31 16.47
CA ASP A 73 4.12 32.57 15.85
C ASP A 73 5.64 32.58 15.52
N GLU A 74 6.12 33.63 14.88
CA GLU A 74 7.54 33.78 14.50
C GLU A 74 8.48 33.80 15.71
N SER A 75 8.01 34.26 16.88
CA SER A 75 8.76 34.24 18.13
C SER A 75 8.81 32.82 18.75
N GLY A 76 7.89 31.96 18.40
CA GLY A 76 7.72 30.62 18.97
C GLY A 76 7.05 30.58 20.32
N ASP A 77 6.59 31.71 20.84
CA ASP A 77 6.06 31.85 22.19
C ASP A 77 4.53 31.69 22.26
N ASN A 78 3.83 32.15 21.22
CA ASN A 78 2.37 32.14 21.21
C ASN A 78 1.82 31.13 20.17
N PHE A 79 0.60 30.67 20.43
CA PHE A 79 -0.16 29.88 19.46
C PHE A 79 -1.06 30.79 18.62
N ILE A 80 -0.99 30.63 17.32
CA ILE A 80 -1.86 31.24 16.34
C ILE A 80 -2.54 30.19 15.50
N TYR A 81 -3.65 30.53 14.85
CA TYR A 81 -4.31 29.65 13.89
C TYR A 81 -4.10 30.18 12.48
N GLY A 82 -3.71 29.31 11.57
CA GLY A 82 -3.40 29.65 10.20
C GLY A 82 -3.74 28.55 9.20
N ASN A 83 -3.49 28.86 7.94
CA ASN A 83 -3.72 27.94 6.82
C ASN A 83 -2.40 27.58 6.11
N PRO A 84 -1.51 26.83 6.75
CA PRO A 84 -0.20 26.51 6.17
C PRO A 84 -0.33 25.55 4.99
N LYS A 85 0.65 25.61 4.11
CA LYS A 85 0.84 24.64 3.05
C LYS A 85 1.70 23.48 3.57
N ARG A 86 1.34 22.24 3.24
CA ARG A 86 2.20 21.08 3.54
C ARG A 86 3.45 21.15 2.66
N PHE A 87 4.61 20.78 3.21
CA PHE A 87 5.89 20.85 2.51
C PHE A 87 6.69 19.52 2.54
N HIS A 88 6.37 18.61 3.44
CA HIS A 88 7.05 17.31 3.58
C HIS A 88 5.99 16.23 3.86
N ASP A 89 5.20 15.91 2.83
CA ASP A 89 4.09 14.95 2.92
C ASP A 89 3.96 14.10 1.64
N GLY A 90 5.02 14.04 0.84
CA GLY A 90 5.07 13.22 -0.36
C GLY A 90 4.75 11.75 -0.06
N TYR A 91 4.13 11.10 -1.03
CA TYR A 91 3.74 9.70 -0.95
C TYR A 91 4.02 9.01 -2.27
N PHE A 92 4.66 7.87 -2.20
CA PHE A 92 4.82 6.94 -3.31
C PHE A 92 4.42 5.54 -2.87
N SER A 93 3.68 4.82 -3.71
CA SER A 93 3.47 3.40 -3.53
C SER A 93 3.53 2.64 -4.85
N LEU A 94 4.09 1.45 -4.79
CA LEU A 94 4.16 0.48 -5.86
C LEU A 94 3.59 -0.85 -5.36
N LEU A 95 2.72 -1.46 -6.16
CA LEU A 95 2.35 -2.86 -6.05
C LEU A 95 2.68 -3.55 -7.37
N ALA A 96 3.42 -4.64 -7.31
CA ALA A 96 3.62 -5.54 -8.45
C ALA A 96 3.27 -6.97 -8.02
N GLN A 97 2.38 -7.62 -8.74
CA GLN A 97 1.91 -8.97 -8.45
C GLN A 97 1.86 -9.79 -9.73
N VAL A 98 2.21 -11.04 -9.63
CA VAL A 98 1.93 -12.04 -10.65
C VAL A 98 1.24 -13.24 -10.00
N GLU A 99 0.14 -13.66 -10.59
CA GLU A 99 -0.57 -14.89 -10.24
C GLU A 99 -0.52 -15.83 -11.45
N ALA A 100 -0.17 -17.09 -11.22
CA ALA A 100 -0.17 -18.12 -12.26
C ALA A 100 -0.88 -19.38 -11.76
N GLY A 101 -1.63 -20.04 -12.63
CA GLY A 101 -2.34 -21.23 -12.22
C GLY A 101 -3.21 -21.86 -13.28
N PHE A 102 -4.04 -22.78 -12.86
CA PHE A 102 -4.90 -23.59 -13.71
C PHE A 102 -6.33 -23.62 -13.16
N VAL A 103 -7.31 -23.72 -14.05
CA VAL A 103 -8.70 -23.99 -13.69
C VAL A 103 -9.24 -25.18 -14.48
N ASN A 104 -10.24 -25.84 -13.89
CA ASN A 104 -10.96 -26.97 -14.49
C ASN A 104 -10.03 -28.11 -14.92
N LYS A 105 -9.11 -28.51 -14.02
CA LYS A 105 -8.27 -29.69 -14.18
C LYS A 105 -8.87 -30.88 -13.43
N SER A 106 -8.49 -32.11 -13.82
CA SER A 106 -8.95 -33.31 -13.12
C SER A 106 -8.56 -33.34 -11.66
N TRP A 107 -7.39 -32.79 -11.33
CA TRP A 107 -6.83 -32.74 -9.98
C TRP A 107 -7.23 -31.49 -9.18
N ALA A 108 -7.65 -30.39 -9.84
CA ALA A 108 -8.09 -29.16 -9.17
C ALA A 108 -9.12 -28.40 -10.02
N ASP A 109 -10.15 -27.88 -9.40
CA ASP A 109 -11.08 -26.97 -10.06
C ASP A 109 -10.46 -25.57 -10.20
N ALA A 110 -9.65 -25.18 -9.21
CA ALA A 110 -8.75 -24.03 -9.29
C ALA A 110 -7.47 -24.29 -8.48
N PHE A 111 -6.33 -23.97 -9.07
CA PHE A 111 -5.04 -23.93 -8.39
C PHE A 111 -4.25 -22.74 -8.88
N PHE A 112 -3.86 -21.86 -7.98
CA PHE A 112 -3.08 -20.67 -8.30
C PHE A 112 -1.96 -20.46 -7.28
N VAL A 113 -0.83 -20.00 -7.78
CA VAL A 113 0.29 -19.49 -6.99
C VAL A 113 0.50 -18.04 -7.35
N SER A 114 0.71 -17.18 -6.37
CA SER A 114 1.01 -15.77 -6.60
C SER A 114 2.24 -15.32 -5.83
N ALA A 115 2.96 -14.37 -6.42
CA ALA A 115 4.01 -13.61 -5.77
C ALA A 115 3.69 -12.12 -5.93
N SER A 116 3.84 -11.34 -4.87
CA SER A 116 3.68 -9.90 -4.92
C SER A 116 4.79 -9.19 -4.16
N TYR A 117 5.12 -8.02 -4.65
CA TYR A 117 6.00 -7.05 -4.02
C TYR A 117 5.25 -5.75 -3.87
N SER A 118 5.33 -5.14 -2.70
CA SER A 118 4.84 -3.79 -2.47
C SER A 118 5.92 -2.93 -1.85
N LYS A 119 5.91 -1.65 -2.23
CA LYS A 119 6.80 -0.63 -1.67
C LYS A 119 6.00 0.62 -1.37
N THR A 120 6.29 1.26 -0.24
CA THR A 120 5.71 2.55 0.13
C THR A 120 6.80 3.44 0.69
N ASP A 121 6.97 4.62 0.11
CA ASP A 121 7.81 5.69 0.61
C ASP A 121 6.90 6.86 1.01
N LYS A 122 7.01 7.33 2.25
CA LYS A 122 6.17 8.37 2.82
C LYS A 122 7.00 9.40 3.56
N GLU A 123 6.95 10.64 3.12
CA GLU A 123 7.40 11.78 3.91
C GLU A 123 6.40 12.06 5.04
N LEU A 124 6.89 12.33 6.22
CA LEU A 124 6.08 12.56 7.40
C LEU A 124 6.11 14.04 7.79
N GLN A 125 5.03 14.76 7.49
CA GLN A 125 4.91 16.18 7.84
C GLN A 125 4.71 16.41 9.33
N THR A 126 3.90 15.58 9.98
CA THR A 126 3.57 15.69 11.40
C THR A 126 3.48 14.31 12.05
N GLY A 127 3.62 14.28 13.37
CA GLY A 127 3.25 13.12 14.16
C GLY A 127 1.73 12.98 14.30
N SER A 128 1.28 12.28 15.33
CA SER A 128 -0.14 12.12 15.66
C SER A 128 -0.84 13.44 16.00
N VAL A 129 -0.07 14.46 16.40
CA VAL A 129 -0.55 15.83 16.68
C VAL A 129 0.00 16.80 15.65
N GLN A 130 -0.86 17.62 15.08
CA GLN A 130 -0.51 18.55 14.00
C GLN A 130 0.46 19.69 14.44
N ASN A 131 0.57 19.98 15.72
CA ASN A 131 1.49 21.01 16.23
C ASN A 131 2.96 20.54 16.32
N LYS A 132 3.22 19.25 16.07
CA LYS A 132 4.58 18.71 15.94
C LYS A 132 4.90 18.49 14.48
N VAL A 133 5.73 19.39 13.94
CA VAL A 133 6.11 19.37 12.52
C VAL A 133 7.44 18.65 12.36
N TYR A 134 7.46 17.62 11.50
CA TYR A 134 8.65 16.91 11.07
C TYR A 134 9.01 17.38 9.66
N GLY A 135 10.19 17.90 9.48
CA GLY A 135 10.61 18.42 8.18
C GLY A 135 11.54 17.49 7.40
N MET A 136 11.97 16.37 8.03
CA MET A 136 12.89 15.41 7.42
C MET A 136 12.57 13.96 7.80
N ALA A 137 11.48 13.73 8.52
CA ALA A 137 11.09 12.36 8.90
C ALA A 137 10.47 11.63 7.71
N GLU A 138 10.88 10.40 7.50
CA GLU A 138 10.42 9.54 6.41
C GLU A 138 10.08 8.14 6.93
N ARG A 139 9.16 7.49 6.25
CA ARG A 139 8.87 6.07 6.46
C ARG A 139 8.96 5.34 5.13
N ASN A 140 9.82 4.33 5.11
CA ASN A 140 9.99 3.43 3.98
C ASN A 140 9.54 2.04 4.40
N SER A 141 8.70 1.43 3.60
CA SER A 141 8.23 0.07 3.86
C SER A 141 8.24 -0.73 2.57
N ASP A 142 8.67 -1.97 2.67
CA ASP A 142 8.59 -2.94 1.58
C ASP A 142 8.10 -4.29 2.10
N SER A 143 7.40 -4.99 1.26
CA SER A 143 6.81 -6.28 1.60
C SER A 143 6.84 -7.23 0.41
N TRP A 144 7.19 -8.48 0.69
CA TRP A 144 7.04 -9.60 -0.23
C TRP A 144 5.99 -10.56 0.29
N ASN A 145 5.12 -10.99 -0.58
CA ASN A 145 4.14 -12.03 -0.26
C ASN A 145 4.20 -13.14 -1.31
N ILE A 146 4.15 -14.38 -0.84
CA ILE A 146 3.95 -15.56 -1.68
C ILE A 146 2.71 -16.27 -1.16
N SER A 147 1.81 -16.64 -2.06
CA SER A 147 0.62 -17.40 -1.67
C SER A 147 0.28 -18.49 -2.68
N ALA A 148 -0.42 -19.50 -2.18
CA ALA A 148 -1.00 -20.57 -2.99
C ALA A 148 -2.44 -20.81 -2.55
N ARG A 149 -3.32 -21.08 -3.51
CA ARG A 149 -4.71 -21.46 -3.26
C ARG A 149 -5.10 -22.66 -4.10
N TYR A 150 -5.82 -23.57 -3.47
CA TYR A 150 -6.32 -24.79 -4.10
C TYR A 150 -7.80 -24.93 -3.80
N GLN A 151 -8.55 -25.33 -4.80
CA GLN A 151 -9.99 -25.59 -4.68
C GLN A 151 -10.33 -26.86 -5.45
N LYS A 152 -11.10 -27.74 -4.83
CA LYS A 152 -11.63 -28.96 -5.44
C LYS A 152 -13.03 -29.28 -4.93
N TYR A 153 -13.99 -29.38 -5.84
CA TYR A 153 -15.31 -29.91 -5.60
C TYR A 153 -15.30 -31.44 -5.76
N ASN A 154 -16.15 -32.14 -5.01
CA ASN A 154 -16.19 -33.60 -4.99
C ASN A 154 -14.81 -34.22 -4.69
N PHE A 155 -14.11 -33.70 -3.68
CA PHE A 155 -12.70 -34.05 -3.40
C PHE A 155 -12.53 -35.53 -3.06
N ILE A 156 -13.20 -36.05 -2.07
CA ILE A 156 -13.19 -37.50 -1.69
C ILE A 156 -14.60 -38.07 -1.81
N LEU A 157 -15.59 -37.34 -1.34
CA LEU A 157 -16.99 -37.71 -1.36
C LEU A 157 -17.78 -36.77 -2.26
N LYS A 158 -18.89 -37.25 -2.83
CA LYS A 158 -19.82 -36.40 -3.60
C LYS A 158 -20.34 -35.26 -2.73
N ASN A 159 -20.36 -34.05 -3.27
CA ASN A 159 -20.73 -32.82 -2.59
C ASN A 159 -19.74 -32.31 -1.52
N MET A 160 -18.58 -32.94 -1.36
CA MET A 160 -17.51 -32.44 -0.48
C MET A 160 -16.64 -31.45 -1.22
N GLN A 161 -16.46 -30.25 -0.66
CA GLN A 161 -15.58 -29.22 -1.20
C GLN A 161 -14.35 -29.06 -0.31
N LEU A 162 -13.18 -29.06 -0.94
CA LEU A 162 -11.93 -28.68 -0.30
C LEU A 162 -11.46 -27.30 -0.82
N ASN A 163 -11.24 -26.39 0.10
CA ASN A 163 -10.57 -25.10 -0.15
C ASN A 163 -9.36 -25.02 0.78
N ALA A 164 -8.18 -24.88 0.20
CA ALA A 164 -6.95 -24.70 0.95
C ALA A 164 -6.23 -23.44 0.47
N SER A 165 -5.67 -22.69 1.40
CA SER A 165 -4.84 -21.52 1.11
C SER A 165 -3.64 -21.51 2.04
N LEU A 166 -2.50 -21.09 1.49
CA LEU A 166 -1.26 -20.88 2.20
C LEU A 166 -0.71 -19.52 1.76
N SER A 167 -0.23 -18.73 2.71
CA SER A 167 0.46 -17.49 2.39
C SER A 167 1.57 -17.23 3.39
N HIS A 168 2.63 -16.59 2.92
CA HIS A 168 3.72 -16.11 3.74
C HIS A 168 4.12 -14.71 3.30
N THR A 169 4.29 -13.80 4.26
CA THR A 169 4.64 -12.41 4.03
C THR A 169 5.88 -12.06 4.81
N TRP A 170 6.79 -11.34 4.17
CA TRP A 170 7.95 -10.70 4.78
C TRP A 170 7.76 -9.20 4.68
N ASP A 171 7.66 -8.53 5.81
CA ASP A 171 7.48 -7.09 5.89
C ASP A 171 8.72 -6.45 6.51
N HIS A 172 9.17 -5.38 5.88
CA HIS A 172 10.19 -4.50 6.42
C HIS A 172 9.64 -3.07 6.46
N SER A 173 9.80 -2.39 7.58
CA SER A 173 9.38 -0.99 7.73
C SER A 173 10.42 -0.24 8.56
N LEU A 174 10.87 0.88 8.00
CA LEU A 174 11.85 1.76 8.63
C LEU A 174 11.28 3.16 8.70
N THR A 175 11.29 3.76 9.88
CA THR A 175 11.02 5.18 10.07
C THR A 175 12.32 5.87 10.46
N VAL A 176 12.70 6.87 9.70
CA VAL A 176 13.93 7.64 9.91
C VAL A 176 13.57 9.08 10.22
N ASP A 177 14.08 9.61 11.30
CA ASP A 177 14.06 11.03 11.64
C ASP A 177 15.45 11.43 12.11
N THR A 178 16.25 11.96 11.19
CA THR A 178 17.63 12.40 11.46
C THR A 178 17.72 13.89 11.79
N ALA A 179 16.57 14.56 11.92
CA ALA A 179 16.55 16.00 12.11
C ALA A 179 16.97 16.39 13.54
N TYR A 180 18.08 17.14 13.63
CA TYR A 180 18.44 17.89 14.83
C TYR A 180 17.75 19.25 14.90
N ARG A 181 16.72 19.46 14.02
CA ARG A 181 15.96 20.70 13.83
C ARG A 181 14.53 20.49 14.28
N LYS A 182 13.95 21.49 14.89
CA LYS A 182 12.51 21.56 15.17
C LYS A 182 11.88 22.50 14.16
N TYR A 183 11.05 21.95 13.31
CA TYR A 183 10.41 22.68 12.22
C TYR A 183 9.12 23.36 12.65
N TYR A 184 8.77 24.41 11.92
CA TYR A 184 7.51 25.12 12.01
C TYR A 184 6.70 24.91 10.72
N TRP A 185 5.45 25.28 10.74
CA TRP A 185 4.55 25.13 9.61
C TRP A 185 4.88 26.00 8.40
N ASP A 186 5.63 27.06 8.56
CA ASP A 186 6.15 27.93 7.49
C ASP A 186 7.40 27.36 6.80
N GLY A 187 7.90 26.21 7.28
CA GLY A 187 9.15 25.58 6.83
C GLY A 187 10.40 26.11 7.54
N GLY A 188 10.27 27.14 8.37
CA GLY A 188 11.33 27.61 9.25
C GLY A 188 11.69 26.56 10.31
N TYR A 189 12.86 26.70 10.93
CA TYR A 189 13.30 25.77 11.97
C TYR A 189 14.20 26.44 13.01
N ILE A 190 14.26 25.83 14.19
CA ILE A 190 15.27 26.11 15.20
C ILE A 190 16.13 24.86 15.40
N VAL A 191 17.42 25.08 15.70
CA VAL A 191 18.34 23.99 16.04
C VAL A 191 18.00 23.48 17.43
N SER A 192 17.68 22.20 17.56
CA SER A 192 17.46 21.57 18.84
C SER A 192 18.81 21.22 19.48
N GLN A 193 19.02 21.63 20.71
CA GLN A 193 20.23 21.26 21.47
C GLN A 193 20.17 19.79 21.97
N ARG A 194 19.04 19.10 21.82
CA ARG A 194 18.90 17.69 22.18
C ARG A 194 18.98 16.84 20.92
N LEU A 195 19.95 15.95 20.86
CA LEU A 195 19.97 14.84 19.91
C LEU A 195 18.65 14.06 20.05
N SER A 196 17.91 13.95 18.99
CA SER A 196 16.77 13.02 18.97
C SER A 196 17.31 11.62 19.20
N LEU A 197 16.83 10.95 20.24
CA LEU A 197 17.11 9.54 20.45
C LEU A 197 16.49 8.79 19.26
N ILE A 198 17.32 8.07 18.52
CA ILE A 198 16.88 7.13 17.50
C ILE A 198 16.14 6.01 18.25
N HIS A 199 14.84 5.99 18.14
CA HIS A 199 14.07 4.82 18.54
C HIS A 199 14.11 3.82 17.40
N ILE A 200 14.90 2.78 17.60
CA ILE A 200 14.90 1.56 16.77
C ILE A 200 13.70 0.71 17.17
#